data_6547e28f21b1e8f64196ba51c9bd59c1
#
_entry.id   6547e28f21b1e8f64196ba51c9bd59c1
#
_cell.length_a   1.000
_cell.length_b   1.000
_cell.length_c   1.000
_cell.angle_alpha   90.00
_cell.angle_beta   90.00
_cell.angle_gamma   90.00
#
_symmetry.space_group_name_H-M   'P 1'
#
loop_
_entity.id
_entity.type
_entity.pdbx_description
1 polymer ?
#
loop_
_entity_poly.entity_id
_entity_poly.type
_entity_poly.pdbx_seq_one_letter_code
_entity_poly.pdbx_strand_id
1 'polypeptide(L)'
;AEDEHWLRNSPVAADLAAAGAFDTALQLLQRQAGIVSFTPLEPWLWRCFVAARAIVPGAPGMSPLIVHLRRNNEASEGDLGKVLPASPLRLSYLETHHLASAYRAVSGNKLHDAEHEFRSLLHMLVLTPALNELEAQRILELIGECREYLIGISIELERRALAADAAQANEPAQVARIVELAALFTHVQMQPQHQMLALRIAMMEARRVGNLAMAGHFARRLIELQPPAKVVQVAQQIVSLSDRQPRDAVQVSSY
;
A
#
# COMPACT_ATOMS: atom_id res chain seq x y z
N ALA A 1 33.04 18.08 -6.00
CA ALA A 1 32.14 17.70 -7.09
C ALA A 1 30.68 17.74 -6.60
N GLU A 2 29.68 17.73 -7.52
CA GLU A 2 28.25 17.86 -7.15
C GLU A 2 27.81 16.72 -6.23
N ASP A 3 28.28 15.51 -6.45
CA ASP A 3 27.98 14.35 -5.58
C ASP A 3 28.35 14.59 -4.10
N GLU A 4 29.44 15.31 -3.82
CA GLU A 4 29.85 15.64 -2.45
C GLU A 4 28.90 16.65 -1.79
N HIS A 5 28.29 17.55 -2.55
CA HIS A 5 27.28 18.46 -2.03
C HIS A 5 26.00 17.70 -1.65
N TRP A 6 25.58 16.73 -2.45
CA TRP A 6 24.41 15.90 -2.13
C TRP A 6 24.63 15.08 -0.86
N LEU A 7 25.83 14.51 -0.70
CA LEU A 7 26.20 13.74 0.50
C LEU A 7 26.17 14.56 1.79
N ARG A 8 26.55 15.85 1.72
CA ARG A 8 26.66 16.71 2.90
C ARG A 8 25.32 17.36 3.28
N ASN A 9 24.46 17.61 2.31
CA ASN A 9 23.33 18.53 2.47
C ASN A 9 21.97 17.85 2.46
N SER A 10 21.86 16.57 2.10
CA SER A 10 20.58 15.90 2.05
C SER A 10 20.39 14.84 3.14
N PRO A 11 19.29 14.93 3.94
CA PRO A 11 18.88 13.89 4.87
C PRO A 11 18.00 12.82 4.20
N VAL A 12 17.94 12.78 2.86
CA VAL A 12 17.02 11.93 2.10
C VAL A 12 17.80 10.77 1.48
N ALA A 13 17.36 9.54 1.74
CA ALA A 13 18.02 8.33 1.25
C ALA A 13 18.12 8.28 -0.30
N ALA A 14 17.12 8.80 -1.01
CA ALA A 14 17.14 8.88 -2.47
C ALA A 14 18.26 9.77 -3.00
N ASP A 15 18.59 10.87 -2.32
CA ASP A 15 19.65 11.79 -2.72
C ASP A 15 21.03 11.20 -2.46
N LEU A 16 21.18 10.47 -1.35
CA LEU A 16 22.39 9.71 -1.05
C LEU A 16 22.62 8.60 -2.08
N ALA A 17 21.56 7.90 -2.48
CA ALA A 17 21.61 6.91 -3.55
C ALA A 17 21.97 7.55 -4.90
N ALA A 18 21.42 8.73 -5.21
CA ALA A 18 21.76 9.49 -6.40
C ALA A 18 23.23 9.89 -6.44
N ALA A 19 23.86 10.15 -5.28
CA ALA A 19 25.30 10.40 -5.14
C ALA A 19 26.16 9.12 -5.20
N GLY A 20 25.54 7.93 -5.20
CA GLY A 20 26.25 6.64 -5.18
C GLY A 20 26.64 6.15 -3.79
N ALA A 21 26.19 6.82 -2.73
CA ALA A 21 26.46 6.44 -1.35
C ALA A 21 25.39 5.45 -0.84
N PHE A 22 25.32 4.27 -1.45
CA PHE A 22 24.29 3.28 -1.16
C PHE A 22 24.30 2.81 0.30
N ASP A 23 25.47 2.53 0.86
CA ASP A 23 25.60 2.09 2.26
C ASP A 23 25.05 3.14 3.23
N THR A 24 25.35 4.42 2.97
CA THR A 24 24.85 5.52 3.80
C THR A 24 23.33 5.67 3.65
N ALA A 25 22.79 5.51 2.43
CA ALA A 25 21.35 5.53 2.17
C ALA A 25 20.64 4.38 2.92
N LEU A 26 21.20 3.18 2.90
CA LEU A 26 20.67 2.01 3.60
C LEU A 26 20.71 2.19 5.13
N GLN A 27 21.80 2.70 5.68
CA GLN A 27 21.91 3.03 7.11
C GLN A 27 20.87 4.08 7.52
N LEU A 28 20.63 5.08 6.68
CA LEU A 28 19.61 6.09 6.93
C LEU A 28 18.21 5.48 6.96
N LEU A 29 17.86 4.65 5.97
CA LEU A 29 16.57 3.93 5.91
C LEU A 29 16.38 3.00 7.10
N GLN A 30 17.42 2.32 7.56
CA GLN A 30 17.37 1.49 8.77
C GLN A 30 17.03 2.33 10.00
N ARG A 31 17.68 3.50 10.16
CA ARG A 31 17.46 4.38 11.32
C ARG A 31 16.11 5.08 11.30
N GLN A 32 15.66 5.57 10.13
CA GLN A 32 14.46 6.38 10.01
C GLN A 32 13.18 5.54 9.85
N ALA A 33 13.25 4.44 9.11
CA ALA A 33 12.10 3.61 8.76
C ALA A 33 12.16 2.19 9.33
N GLY A 34 13.22 1.82 10.05
CA GLY A 34 13.37 0.48 10.63
C GLY A 34 13.50 -0.63 9.59
N ILE A 35 13.95 -0.32 8.37
CA ILE A 35 14.07 -1.29 7.29
C ILE A 35 15.25 -2.21 7.57
N VAL A 36 15.00 -3.52 7.61
CA VAL A 36 16.02 -4.56 7.86
C VAL A 36 16.38 -5.36 6.60
N SER A 37 15.45 -5.47 5.65
CA SER A 37 15.69 -6.16 4.38
C SER A 37 15.78 -5.15 3.25
N PHE A 38 16.94 -5.07 2.62
CA PHE A 38 17.24 -4.06 1.59
C PHE A 38 17.08 -4.58 0.17
N THR A 39 17.09 -5.90 -0.02
CA THR A 39 17.00 -6.52 -1.36
C THR A 39 15.85 -5.99 -2.22
N PRO A 40 14.63 -5.75 -1.69
CA PRO A 40 13.53 -5.19 -2.50
C PRO A 40 13.77 -3.73 -2.91
N LEU A 41 14.66 -2.99 -2.22
CA LEU A 41 14.96 -1.58 -2.49
C LEU A 41 16.13 -1.39 -3.46
N GLU A 42 17.01 -2.39 -3.61
CA GLU A 42 18.20 -2.29 -4.47
C GLU A 42 17.90 -1.81 -5.90
N PRO A 43 16.87 -2.32 -6.61
CA PRO A 43 16.56 -1.83 -7.95
C PRO A 43 16.16 -0.35 -7.98
N TRP A 44 15.50 0.12 -6.92
CA TRP A 44 15.05 1.51 -6.81
C TRP A 44 16.19 2.47 -6.45
N LEU A 45 17.10 2.06 -5.57
CA LEU A 45 18.32 2.79 -5.25
C LEU A 45 19.18 2.97 -6.51
N TRP A 46 19.34 1.90 -7.29
CA TRP A 46 20.05 1.96 -8.56
C TRP A 46 19.36 2.91 -9.57
N ARG A 47 18.05 2.90 -9.64
CA ARG A 47 17.30 3.83 -10.48
C ARG A 47 17.48 5.29 -10.06
N CYS A 48 17.54 5.59 -8.77
CA CYS A 48 17.88 6.93 -8.27
C CYS A 48 19.26 7.36 -8.73
N PHE A 49 20.25 6.48 -8.67
CA PHE A 49 21.62 6.74 -9.14
C PHE A 49 21.67 7.05 -10.62
N VAL A 50 21.03 6.23 -11.45
CA VAL A 50 21.03 6.39 -12.92
C VAL A 50 20.26 7.64 -13.34
N ALA A 51 19.10 7.90 -12.73
CA ALA A 51 18.25 9.04 -13.09
C ALA A 51 18.88 10.40 -12.78
N ALA A 52 19.83 10.46 -11.86
CA ALA A 52 20.54 11.69 -11.50
C ALA A 52 21.68 12.04 -12.49
N ARG A 53 21.92 11.23 -13.51
CA ARG A 53 23.05 11.38 -14.45
C ARG A 53 22.62 11.24 -15.88
N ALA A 54 23.26 12.02 -16.75
CA ALA A 54 23.23 11.83 -18.20
C ALA A 54 24.66 11.71 -18.71
N ILE A 55 24.90 10.80 -19.63
CA ILE A 55 26.18 10.63 -20.30
C ILE A 55 26.08 11.25 -21.69
N VAL A 56 26.81 12.32 -21.91
CA VAL A 56 26.91 12.98 -23.22
C VAL A 56 28.13 12.40 -23.93
N PRO A 57 27.96 11.78 -25.13
CA PRO A 57 29.09 11.26 -25.90
C PRO A 57 30.09 12.38 -26.21
N GLY A 58 31.37 12.11 -25.99
CA GLY A 58 32.43 13.02 -26.41
C GLY A 58 32.63 13.05 -27.92
N ALA A 59 33.30 14.09 -28.44
CA ALA A 59 33.80 14.09 -29.81
C ALA A 59 34.87 12.99 -29.97
N PRO A 60 35.21 12.58 -31.21
CA PRO A 60 36.26 11.59 -31.46
C PRO A 60 37.56 11.95 -30.74
N GLY A 61 38.03 11.06 -29.85
CA GLY A 61 39.22 11.27 -29.02
C GLY A 61 39.00 11.99 -27.71
N MET A 62 37.77 12.37 -27.37
CA MET A 62 37.40 12.94 -26.08
C MET A 62 36.61 11.95 -25.23
N SER A 63 36.86 11.99 -23.91
CA SER A 63 36.07 11.19 -22.94
C SER A 63 34.62 11.66 -22.87
N PRO A 64 33.64 10.75 -22.62
CA PRO A 64 32.27 11.13 -22.38
C PRO A 64 32.15 12.10 -21.18
N LEU A 65 31.25 13.07 -21.31
CA LEU A 65 30.92 14.01 -20.23
C LEU A 65 29.76 13.48 -19.41
N ILE A 66 29.95 13.39 -18.10
CA ILE A 66 28.86 13.07 -17.16
C ILE A 66 28.24 14.39 -16.71
N VAL A 67 26.95 14.53 -16.98
CA VAL A 67 26.13 15.68 -16.57
C VAL A 67 25.23 15.25 -15.43
N HIS A 68 25.26 15.99 -14.33
CA HIS A 68 24.39 15.77 -13.19
C HIS A 68 23.03 16.47 -13.40
N LEU A 69 21.95 15.70 -13.30
CA LEU A 69 20.59 16.21 -13.47
C LEU A 69 20.02 16.65 -12.12
N ARG A 70 19.30 17.77 -12.11
CA ARG A 70 18.77 18.41 -10.90
C ARG A 70 17.24 18.40 -10.92
N ARG A 71 16.62 18.29 -9.72
CA ARG A 71 15.15 18.39 -9.57
C ARG A 71 14.67 19.80 -9.24
N ASN A 72 15.54 20.67 -8.75
CA ASN A 72 15.24 22.06 -8.43
C ASN A 72 16.10 23.00 -9.30
N ASN A 73 15.58 23.39 -10.45
CA ASN A 73 16.28 24.28 -11.38
C ASN A 73 16.27 25.77 -10.95
N GLU A 74 15.52 26.12 -9.91
CA GLU A 74 15.32 27.49 -9.44
C GLU A 74 16.35 27.95 -8.39
N ALA A 75 17.27 27.07 -7.96
CA ALA A 75 18.34 27.48 -7.07
C ALA A 75 19.25 28.49 -7.80
N SER A 76 19.24 29.75 -7.37
CA SER A 76 20.11 30.79 -7.90
C SER A 76 21.58 30.41 -7.70
N GLU A 77 22.50 30.93 -8.56
CA GLU A 77 23.93 30.62 -8.51
C GLU A 77 24.59 30.83 -7.13
N GLY A 78 23.99 31.63 -6.25
CA GLY A 78 24.44 31.84 -4.87
C GLY A 78 24.05 30.74 -3.87
N ASP A 79 23.17 29.81 -4.24
CA ASP A 79 22.56 28.81 -3.33
C ASP A 79 22.98 27.37 -3.70
N LEU A 80 24.22 27.18 -4.11
CA LEU A 80 24.79 25.87 -4.52
C LEU A 80 24.61 24.78 -3.45
N GLY A 81 24.42 25.14 -2.18
CA GLY A 81 24.11 24.22 -1.08
C GLY A 81 22.71 23.61 -1.12
N LYS A 82 21.81 24.12 -1.99
CA LYS A 82 20.42 23.64 -2.11
C LYS A 82 20.15 22.86 -3.39
N VAL A 83 21.17 22.59 -4.19
CA VAL A 83 21.02 21.80 -5.43
C VAL A 83 20.77 20.34 -5.07
N LEU A 84 19.62 19.82 -5.50
CA LEU A 84 19.20 18.44 -5.23
C LEU A 84 19.18 17.61 -6.50
N PRO A 85 19.59 16.31 -6.44
CA PRO A 85 19.62 15.44 -7.61
C PRO A 85 18.23 15.18 -8.17
N ALA A 86 18.14 14.92 -9.48
CA ALA A 86 16.90 14.46 -10.08
C ALA A 86 16.48 13.12 -9.48
N SER A 87 15.18 12.93 -9.30
CA SER A 87 14.60 11.68 -8.82
C SER A 87 13.66 11.09 -9.86
N PRO A 88 13.71 9.78 -10.10
CA PRO A 88 12.75 9.08 -10.97
C PRO A 88 11.40 8.90 -10.29
N LEU A 89 11.34 9.08 -8.97
CA LEU A 89 10.15 8.88 -8.17
C LEU A 89 9.48 10.23 -7.87
N ARG A 90 8.26 10.39 -8.35
CA ARG A 90 7.42 11.57 -8.12
C ARG A 90 6.10 11.14 -7.54
N LEU A 91 5.65 11.79 -6.46
CA LEU A 91 4.42 11.45 -5.76
C LEU A 91 3.20 11.41 -6.70
N SER A 92 3.04 12.44 -7.54
CA SER A 92 1.93 12.52 -8.49
C SER A 92 1.88 11.32 -9.46
N TYR A 93 3.03 10.84 -9.92
CA TYR A 93 3.10 9.66 -10.78
C TYR A 93 2.74 8.38 -10.02
N LEU A 94 3.20 8.23 -8.78
CA LEU A 94 2.89 7.08 -7.94
C LEU A 94 1.40 6.98 -7.65
N GLU A 95 0.73 8.10 -7.35
CA GLU A 95 -0.70 8.13 -7.11
C GLU A 95 -1.52 7.83 -8.37
N THR A 96 -1.19 8.44 -9.49
CA THR A 96 -1.98 8.30 -10.73
C THR A 96 -1.81 6.94 -11.39
N HIS A 97 -0.67 6.27 -11.23
CA HIS A 97 -0.37 5.00 -11.91
C HIS A 97 -0.43 3.82 -10.94
N HIS A 98 0.45 3.79 -9.94
CA HIS A 98 0.58 2.63 -9.04
C HIS A 98 -0.59 2.51 -8.06
N LEU A 99 -0.95 3.58 -7.35
CA LEU A 99 -2.07 3.55 -6.41
C LEU A 99 -3.39 3.28 -7.13
N ALA A 100 -3.63 3.95 -8.27
CA ALA A 100 -4.83 3.71 -9.07
C ALA A 100 -4.89 2.29 -9.65
N SER A 101 -3.73 1.69 -10.00
CA SER A 101 -3.63 0.28 -10.42
C SER A 101 -3.97 -0.67 -9.27
N ALA A 102 -3.38 -0.42 -8.09
CA ALA A 102 -3.64 -1.20 -6.88
C ALA A 102 -5.13 -1.20 -6.50
N TYR A 103 -5.78 -0.04 -6.50
CA TYR A 103 -7.23 0.07 -6.23
C TYR A 103 -8.09 -0.67 -7.26
N ARG A 104 -7.74 -0.57 -8.54
CA ARG A 104 -8.44 -1.32 -9.60
C ARG A 104 -8.28 -2.83 -9.42
N ALA A 105 -7.12 -3.29 -8.99
CA ALA A 105 -6.86 -4.71 -8.72
C ALA A 105 -7.72 -5.20 -7.53
N VAL A 106 -7.84 -4.43 -6.44
CA VAL A 106 -8.75 -4.76 -5.32
C VAL A 106 -10.19 -4.81 -5.80
N SER A 107 -10.67 -3.77 -6.51
CA SER A 107 -12.04 -3.70 -7.04
C SER A 107 -12.32 -4.85 -8.01
N GLY A 108 -11.33 -5.26 -8.80
CA GLY A 108 -11.38 -6.39 -9.73
C GLY A 108 -11.19 -7.76 -9.08
N ASN A 109 -11.08 -7.82 -7.74
CA ASN A 109 -10.87 -9.06 -6.98
C ASN A 109 -9.57 -9.82 -7.33
N LYS A 110 -8.56 -9.11 -7.88
CA LYS A 110 -7.22 -9.62 -8.21
C LYS A 110 -6.26 -9.36 -7.05
N LEU A 111 -6.41 -10.11 -5.96
CA LEU A 111 -5.73 -9.79 -4.70
C LEU A 111 -4.22 -9.94 -4.76
N HIS A 112 -3.69 -10.93 -5.50
CA HIS A 112 -2.25 -11.09 -5.66
C HIS A 112 -1.63 -9.93 -6.47
N ASP A 113 -2.33 -9.46 -7.51
CA ASP A 113 -1.88 -8.29 -8.27
C ASP A 113 -1.92 -7.04 -7.38
N ALA A 114 -2.97 -6.88 -6.57
CA ALA A 114 -3.11 -5.78 -5.61
C ALA A 114 -1.99 -5.81 -4.56
N GLU A 115 -1.68 -6.99 -4.00
CA GLU A 115 -0.57 -7.17 -3.05
C GLU A 115 0.76 -6.72 -3.66
N HIS A 116 1.04 -7.16 -4.89
CA HIS A 116 2.25 -6.77 -5.59
C HIS A 116 2.35 -5.26 -5.81
N GLU A 117 1.27 -4.63 -6.27
CA GLU A 117 1.22 -3.18 -6.52
C GLU A 117 1.38 -2.36 -5.23
N PHE A 118 0.67 -2.71 -4.14
CA PHE A 118 0.82 -2.01 -2.86
C PHE A 118 2.21 -2.19 -2.25
N ARG A 119 2.79 -3.39 -2.38
CA ARG A 119 4.16 -3.66 -1.91
C ARG A 119 5.20 -2.87 -2.70
N SER A 120 5.08 -2.85 -4.03
CA SER A 120 5.93 -2.04 -4.91
C SER A 120 5.80 -0.55 -4.61
N LEU A 121 4.56 -0.07 -4.43
CA LEU A 121 4.30 1.32 -4.08
C LEU A 121 4.95 1.70 -2.74
N LEU A 122 4.84 0.84 -1.73
CA LEU A 122 5.47 1.06 -0.42
C LEU A 122 7.00 1.18 -0.54
N HIS A 123 7.64 0.34 -1.34
CA HIS A 123 9.09 0.42 -1.61
C HIS A 123 9.48 1.73 -2.31
N MET A 124 8.66 2.21 -3.24
CA MET A 124 8.91 3.47 -3.93
C MET A 124 8.70 4.68 -3.02
N LEU A 125 7.66 4.68 -2.18
CA LEU A 125 7.33 5.80 -1.29
C LEU A 125 8.46 6.14 -0.32
N VAL A 126 9.15 5.14 0.23
CA VAL A 126 10.27 5.36 1.17
C VAL A 126 11.50 5.99 0.51
N LEU A 127 11.58 5.97 -0.81
CA LEU A 127 12.62 6.59 -1.63
C LEU A 127 12.11 7.82 -2.40
N THR A 128 10.86 8.24 -2.19
CA THR A 128 10.29 9.40 -2.89
C THR A 128 10.64 10.68 -2.13
N PRO A 129 11.44 11.59 -2.72
CA PRO A 129 11.73 12.86 -2.08
C PRO A 129 10.53 13.78 -2.16
N ALA A 130 10.08 14.29 -1.03
CA ALA A 130 9.04 15.31 -0.97
C ALA A 130 9.57 16.67 -1.44
N LEU A 131 8.80 17.41 -2.22
CA LEU A 131 9.12 18.75 -2.68
C LEU A 131 8.73 19.83 -1.65
N ASN A 132 7.76 19.52 -0.80
CA ASN A 132 7.24 20.41 0.23
C ASN A 132 6.63 19.59 1.38
N GLU A 133 6.19 20.28 2.43
CA GLU A 133 5.65 19.63 3.63
C GLU A 133 4.31 18.92 3.38
N LEU A 134 3.48 19.42 2.47
CA LEU A 134 2.23 18.76 2.08
C LEU A 134 2.50 17.41 1.39
N GLU A 135 3.48 17.35 0.48
CA GLU A 135 3.89 16.08 -0.12
C GLU A 135 4.49 15.13 0.91
N ALA A 136 5.29 15.63 1.86
CA ALA A 136 5.85 14.80 2.93
C ALA A 136 4.74 14.16 3.78
N GLN A 137 3.74 14.95 4.18
CA GLN A 137 2.59 14.44 4.91
C GLN A 137 1.80 13.43 4.07
N ARG A 138 1.57 13.72 2.79
CA ARG A 138 0.85 12.82 1.89
C ARG A 138 1.58 11.49 1.69
N ILE A 139 2.91 11.51 1.59
CA ILE A 139 3.73 10.28 1.53
C ILE A 139 3.53 9.43 2.80
N LEU A 140 3.55 10.04 3.99
CA LEU A 140 3.33 9.32 5.25
C LEU A 140 1.92 8.71 5.32
N GLU A 141 0.89 9.44 4.89
CA GLU A 141 -0.47 8.92 4.79
C GLU A 141 -0.56 7.72 3.85
N LEU A 142 0.06 7.81 2.67
CA LEU A 142 0.09 6.71 1.69
C LEU A 142 0.85 5.49 2.20
N ILE A 143 1.93 5.66 2.95
CA ILE A 143 2.64 4.56 3.61
C ILE A 143 1.69 3.84 4.58
N GLY A 144 0.96 4.60 5.41
CA GLY A 144 -0.06 4.06 6.29
C GLY A 144 -1.15 3.31 5.53
N GLU A 145 -1.68 3.91 4.47
CA GLU A 145 -2.71 3.33 3.62
C GLU A 145 -2.24 2.03 2.95
N CYS A 146 -1.04 2.01 2.37
CA CYS A 146 -0.47 0.80 1.78
C CYS A 146 -0.32 -0.33 2.79
N ARG A 147 0.08 -0.03 4.03
CA ARG A 147 0.19 -1.02 5.11
C ARG A 147 -1.17 -1.62 5.46
N GLU A 148 -2.20 -0.78 5.61
CA GLU A 148 -3.56 -1.24 5.87
C GLU A 148 -4.05 -2.17 4.76
N TYR A 149 -3.90 -1.78 3.49
CA TYR A 149 -4.27 -2.64 2.37
C TYR A 149 -3.52 -3.97 2.34
N LEU A 150 -2.22 -3.97 2.61
CA LEU A 150 -1.42 -5.20 2.64
C LEU A 150 -1.89 -6.14 3.76
N ILE A 151 -2.22 -5.61 4.94
CA ILE A 151 -2.80 -6.39 6.05
C ILE A 151 -4.16 -6.97 5.61
N GLY A 152 -5.04 -6.14 5.07
CA GLY A 152 -6.36 -6.58 4.61
C GLY A 152 -6.31 -7.65 3.54
N ILE A 153 -5.45 -7.46 2.53
CA ILE A 153 -5.25 -8.45 1.46
C ILE A 153 -4.72 -9.77 2.02
N SER A 154 -3.76 -9.72 2.94
CA SER A 154 -3.22 -10.94 3.58
C SER A 154 -4.30 -11.69 4.36
N ILE A 155 -5.15 -11.00 5.11
CA ILE A 155 -6.29 -11.59 5.83
C ILE A 155 -7.26 -12.28 4.86
N GLU A 156 -7.61 -11.60 3.78
CA GLU A 156 -8.55 -12.14 2.78
C GLU A 156 -7.97 -13.32 1.99
N LEU A 157 -6.68 -13.30 1.67
CA LEU A 157 -6.00 -14.42 1.02
C LEU A 157 -5.95 -15.65 1.94
N GLU A 158 -5.62 -15.48 3.23
CA GLU A 158 -5.66 -16.54 4.23
C GLU A 158 -7.07 -17.13 4.36
N ARG A 159 -8.10 -16.25 4.47
CA ARG A 159 -9.49 -16.69 4.52
C ARG A 159 -9.87 -17.55 3.32
N ARG A 160 -9.46 -17.17 2.11
CA ARG A 160 -9.73 -17.93 0.88
C ARG A 160 -9.02 -19.28 0.85
N ALA A 161 -7.77 -19.33 1.30
CA ALA A 161 -7.03 -20.57 1.39
C ALA A 161 -7.74 -21.55 2.34
N LEU A 162 -8.11 -21.09 3.55
CA LEU A 162 -8.87 -21.90 4.50
C LEU A 162 -10.24 -22.31 3.98
N ALA A 163 -10.93 -21.45 3.23
CA ALA A 163 -12.24 -21.80 2.64
C ALA A 163 -12.12 -22.88 1.55
N ALA A 164 -11.03 -22.89 0.79
CA ALA A 164 -10.75 -23.94 -0.18
C ALA A 164 -10.47 -25.28 0.49
N ASP A 165 -9.69 -25.28 1.57
CA ASP A 165 -9.38 -26.47 2.36
C ASP A 165 -10.60 -27.00 3.13
N ALA A 166 -11.41 -26.12 3.72
CA ALA A 166 -12.62 -26.46 4.47
C ALA A 166 -13.70 -27.12 3.60
N ALA A 167 -13.69 -26.88 2.29
CA ALA A 167 -14.58 -27.58 1.36
C ALA A 167 -14.33 -29.10 1.34
N GLN A 168 -13.16 -29.54 1.79
CA GLN A 168 -12.77 -30.97 1.85
C GLN A 168 -12.92 -31.57 3.28
N ALA A 169 -12.69 -30.81 4.34
CA ALA A 169 -12.61 -31.31 5.71
C ALA A 169 -13.78 -30.90 6.64
N ASN A 170 -14.43 -29.78 6.38
CA ASN A 170 -15.60 -29.24 7.11
C ASN A 170 -15.45 -29.21 8.67
N GLU A 171 -14.23 -28.94 9.16
CA GLU A 171 -13.96 -28.86 10.61
C GLU A 171 -14.57 -27.61 11.24
N PRO A 172 -15.28 -27.71 12.38
CA PRO A 172 -15.93 -26.56 13.02
C PRO A 172 -14.95 -25.42 13.35
N ALA A 173 -13.72 -25.74 13.74
CA ALA A 173 -12.68 -24.75 14.05
C ALA A 173 -12.26 -23.95 12.81
N GLN A 174 -12.13 -24.59 11.65
CA GLN A 174 -11.84 -23.90 10.39
C GLN A 174 -12.98 -23.00 9.97
N VAL A 175 -14.23 -23.45 10.13
CA VAL A 175 -15.42 -22.65 9.82
C VAL A 175 -15.47 -21.39 10.69
N ALA A 176 -15.19 -21.52 12.01
CA ALA A 176 -15.10 -20.39 12.92
C ALA A 176 -14.01 -19.41 12.48
N ARG A 177 -12.81 -19.92 12.15
CA ARG A 177 -11.67 -19.10 11.69
C ARG A 177 -11.96 -18.34 10.40
N ILE A 178 -12.67 -18.93 9.45
CA ILE A 178 -13.09 -18.24 8.21
C ILE A 178 -13.97 -17.03 8.53
N VAL A 179 -14.90 -17.16 9.48
CA VAL A 179 -15.79 -16.07 9.90
C VAL A 179 -14.99 -15.00 10.66
N GLU A 180 -14.05 -15.39 11.53
CA GLU A 180 -13.16 -14.47 12.24
C GLU A 180 -12.35 -13.62 11.26
N LEU A 181 -11.69 -14.26 10.28
CA LEU A 181 -10.90 -13.54 9.27
C LEU A 181 -11.77 -12.59 8.44
N ALA A 182 -12.99 -13.00 8.07
CA ALA A 182 -13.93 -12.13 7.39
C ALA A 182 -14.34 -10.92 8.25
N ALA A 183 -14.52 -11.11 9.55
CA ALA A 183 -14.80 -10.04 10.50
C ALA A 183 -13.60 -9.10 10.65
N LEU A 184 -12.39 -9.65 10.85
CA LEU A 184 -11.14 -8.87 10.94
C LEU A 184 -10.91 -8.01 9.69
N PHE A 185 -11.20 -8.53 8.50
CA PHE A 185 -11.08 -7.77 7.26
C PHE A 185 -11.92 -6.49 7.25
N THR A 186 -13.05 -6.47 7.97
CA THR A 186 -13.89 -5.25 8.08
C THR A 186 -13.32 -4.15 8.96
N HIS A 187 -12.27 -4.43 9.74
CA HIS A 187 -11.61 -3.44 10.60
C HIS A 187 -10.45 -2.72 9.91
N VAL A 188 -9.99 -3.23 8.78
CA VAL A 188 -8.93 -2.62 7.98
C VAL A 188 -9.41 -1.29 7.39
N GLN A 189 -8.59 -0.25 7.49
CA GLN A 189 -8.92 1.06 6.97
C GLN A 189 -8.68 1.10 5.45
N MET A 190 -9.75 1.09 4.68
CA MET A 190 -9.74 1.09 3.23
C MET A 190 -10.66 2.17 2.66
N GLN A 191 -10.51 2.45 1.37
CA GLN A 191 -11.46 3.30 0.65
C GLN A 191 -12.90 2.78 0.81
N PRO A 192 -13.92 3.65 0.88
CA PRO A 192 -15.31 3.25 1.14
C PRO A 192 -15.83 2.13 0.23
N GLN A 193 -15.47 2.16 -1.05
CA GLN A 193 -15.84 1.11 -2.01
C GLN A 193 -15.25 -0.26 -1.67
N HIS A 194 -14.02 -0.32 -1.15
CA HIS A 194 -13.36 -1.56 -0.73
C HIS A 194 -13.86 -2.00 0.66
N GLN A 195 -14.19 -1.04 1.52
CA GLN A 195 -14.84 -1.32 2.80
C GLN A 195 -16.22 -1.98 2.61
N MET A 196 -16.99 -1.55 1.59
CA MET A 196 -18.24 -2.23 1.21
C MET A 196 -18.02 -3.68 0.77
N LEU A 197 -16.92 -3.98 0.08
CA LEU A 197 -16.58 -5.36 -0.29
C LEU A 197 -16.28 -6.21 0.95
N ALA A 198 -15.48 -5.71 1.88
CA ALA A 198 -15.16 -6.40 3.13
C ALA A 198 -16.41 -6.69 3.97
N LEU A 199 -17.26 -5.69 4.17
CA LEU A 199 -18.53 -5.84 4.90
C LEU A 199 -19.46 -6.84 4.23
N ARG A 200 -19.54 -6.84 2.90
CA ARG A 200 -20.34 -7.80 2.15
C ARG A 200 -19.82 -9.23 2.34
N ILE A 201 -18.51 -9.44 2.30
CA ILE A 201 -17.90 -10.76 2.53
C ILE A 201 -18.24 -11.22 3.95
N ALA A 202 -17.97 -10.39 4.97
CA ALA A 202 -18.25 -10.74 6.37
C ALA A 202 -19.72 -11.04 6.64
N MET A 203 -20.64 -10.24 6.08
CA MET A 203 -22.07 -10.44 6.14
C MET A 203 -22.49 -11.81 5.57
N MET A 204 -21.94 -12.17 4.40
CA MET A 204 -22.29 -13.42 3.73
C MET A 204 -21.70 -14.63 4.42
N GLU A 205 -20.47 -14.56 4.91
CA GLU A 205 -19.84 -15.65 5.68
C GLU A 205 -20.57 -15.89 7.01
N ALA A 206 -20.87 -14.82 7.76
CA ALA A 206 -21.64 -14.94 9.01
C ALA A 206 -23.02 -15.56 8.76
N ARG A 207 -23.73 -15.14 7.69
CA ARG A 207 -25.02 -15.74 7.32
C ARG A 207 -24.88 -17.23 6.97
N ARG A 208 -23.83 -17.61 6.22
CA ARG A 208 -23.59 -18.99 5.77
C ARG A 208 -23.48 -19.96 6.94
N VAL A 209 -22.89 -19.55 8.04
CA VAL A 209 -22.71 -20.36 9.25
C VAL A 209 -23.85 -20.23 10.25
N GLY A 210 -24.86 -19.41 9.96
CA GLY A 210 -26.02 -19.19 10.83
C GLY A 210 -25.79 -18.16 11.95
N ASN A 211 -24.72 -17.37 11.89
CA ASN A 211 -24.45 -16.27 12.80
C ASN A 211 -25.26 -15.03 12.37
N LEU A 212 -26.57 -15.08 12.67
CA LEU A 212 -27.53 -14.08 12.20
C LEU A 212 -27.37 -12.72 12.90
N ALA A 213 -27.00 -12.70 14.17
CA ALA A 213 -26.76 -11.46 14.89
C ALA A 213 -25.57 -10.71 14.30
N MET A 214 -24.45 -11.42 14.10
CA MET A 214 -23.24 -10.89 13.47
C MET A 214 -23.50 -10.45 12.02
N ALA A 215 -24.21 -11.26 11.22
CA ALA A 215 -24.57 -10.90 9.84
C ALA A 215 -25.40 -9.62 9.77
N GLY A 216 -26.38 -9.47 10.68
CA GLY A 216 -27.17 -8.25 10.82
C GLY A 216 -26.36 -7.01 11.18
N HIS A 217 -25.35 -7.18 12.04
CA HIS A 217 -24.42 -6.09 12.38
C HIS A 217 -23.65 -5.60 11.15
N PHE A 218 -23.05 -6.50 10.39
CA PHE A 218 -22.33 -6.12 9.15
C PHE A 218 -23.28 -5.55 8.10
N ALA A 219 -24.49 -6.07 7.98
CA ALA A 219 -25.50 -5.55 7.05
C ALA A 219 -25.88 -4.10 7.35
N ARG A 220 -26.05 -3.73 8.62
CA ARG A 220 -26.35 -2.34 9.03
C ARG A 220 -25.18 -1.42 8.68
N ARG A 221 -23.94 -1.77 9.03
CA ARG A 221 -22.74 -1.02 8.67
C ARG A 221 -22.59 -0.87 7.15
N LEU A 222 -22.94 -1.91 6.38
CA LEU A 222 -22.88 -1.86 4.92
C LEU A 222 -23.91 -0.86 4.36
N ILE A 223 -25.13 -0.82 4.89
CA ILE A 223 -26.18 0.13 4.48
C ILE A 223 -25.77 1.58 4.75
N GLU A 224 -25.06 1.85 5.84
CA GLU A 224 -24.54 3.18 6.19
C GLU A 224 -23.58 3.74 5.12
N LEU A 225 -22.86 2.88 4.41
CA LEU A 225 -21.97 3.26 3.31
C LEU A 225 -22.69 3.52 1.98
N GLN A 226 -24.02 3.45 1.96
CA GLN A 226 -24.88 3.71 0.78
C GLN A 226 -24.48 2.87 -0.46
N PRO A 227 -24.47 1.55 -0.37
CA PRO A 227 -24.13 0.69 -1.47
C PRO A 227 -25.20 0.72 -2.58
N PRO A 228 -24.93 0.14 -3.76
CA PRO A 228 -25.93 0.03 -4.84
C PRO A 228 -27.22 -0.65 -4.39
N ALA A 229 -28.36 -0.25 -4.97
CA ALA A 229 -29.71 -0.68 -4.54
C ALA A 229 -29.89 -2.20 -4.39
N LYS A 230 -29.30 -2.99 -5.28
CA LYS A 230 -29.34 -4.47 -5.19
C LYS A 230 -28.66 -5.00 -3.91
N VAL A 231 -27.57 -4.37 -3.48
CA VAL A 231 -26.85 -4.74 -2.26
C VAL A 231 -27.63 -4.31 -1.03
N VAL A 232 -28.26 -3.13 -1.07
CA VAL A 232 -29.16 -2.64 -0.01
C VAL A 232 -30.29 -3.62 0.24
N GLN A 233 -30.96 -4.10 -0.81
CA GLN A 233 -32.06 -5.08 -0.67
C GLN A 233 -31.62 -6.36 0.05
N VAL A 234 -30.47 -6.91 -0.32
CA VAL A 234 -29.94 -8.12 0.34
C VAL A 234 -29.59 -7.84 1.79
N ALA A 235 -28.93 -6.70 2.07
CA ALA A 235 -28.57 -6.32 3.43
C ALA A 235 -29.82 -6.10 4.31
N GLN A 236 -30.88 -5.45 3.80
CA GLN A 236 -32.14 -5.27 4.52
C GLN A 236 -32.83 -6.59 4.85
N GLN A 237 -32.81 -7.57 3.94
CA GLN A 237 -33.33 -8.91 4.19
C GLN A 237 -32.59 -9.59 5.34
N ILE A 238 -31.24 -9.45 5.39
CA ILE A 238 -30.42 -10.03 6.46
C ILE A 238 -30.67 -9.32 7.79
N VAL A 239 -30.83 -7.99 7.80
CA VAL A 239 -31.22 -7.23 8.99
C VAL A 239 -32.56 -7.74 9.51
N SER A 240 -33.57 -7.89 8.64
CA SER A 240 -34.89 -8.39 9.02
C SER A 240 -34.85 -9.81 9.59
N LEU A 241 -33.98 -10.69 9.07
CA LEU A 241 -33.75 -12.03 9.62
C LEU A 241 -33.07 -11.97 10.99
N SER A 242 -32.04 -11.12 11.13
CA SER A 242 -31.33 -10.90 12.39
C SER A 242 -32.27 -10.37 13.49
N ASP A 243 -33.18 -9.45 13.16
CA ASP A 243 -34.12 -8.87 14.13
C ASP A 243 -35.17 -9.89 14.60
N ARG A 244 -35.54 -10.85 13.75
CA ARG A 244 -36.48 -11.93 14.11
C ARG A 244 -35.82 -13.04 14.91
N GLN A 245 -34.57 -13.35 14.62
CA GLN A 245 -33.82 -14.46 15.24
C GLN A 245 -32.36 -14.04 15.51
N PRO A 246 -32.12 -13.21 16.53
CA PRO A 246 -30.78 -12.73 16.87
C PRO A 246 -29.97 -13.83 17.58
N ARG A 247 -29.44 -14.78 16.82
CA ARG A 247 -28.61 -15.88 17.34
C ARG A 247 -27.37 -16.04 16.48
N ASP A 248 -26.31 -16.52 17.10
CA ASP A 248 -25.09 -16.96 16.43
C ASP A 248 -24.90 -18.45 16.71
N ALA A 249 -24.80 -19.25 15.64
CA ALA A 249 -24.70 -20.70 15.73
C ALA A 249 -23.25 -21.16 15.98
N VAL A 250 -22.28 -20.38 15.55
CA VAL A 250 -20.85 -20.65 15.70
C VAL A 250 -20.25 -19.59 16.63
N GLN A 251 -19.58 -20.04 17.67
CA GLN A 251 -18.87 -19.14 18.59
C GLN A 251 -17.59 -18.66 17.91
N VAL A 252 -17.48 -17.34 17.78
CA VAL A 252 -16.33 -16.66 17.18
C VAL A 252 -15.64 -15.92 18.32
N SER A 253 -14.30 -16.02 18.42
CA SER A 253 -13.55 -15.26 19.42
C SER A 253 -13.83 -13.77 19.26
N SER A 254 -14.22 -13.12 20.35
CA SER A 254 -14.29 -11.66 20.43
C SER A 254 -12.87 -11.15 20.67
N TYR A 255 -12.32 -10.45 19.70
CA TYR A 255 -11.09 -9.66 19.89
C TYR A 255 -11.42 -8.24 20.33
#